data_99c493620c51126713538ece584c0f41
#
_entry.id   99c493620c51126713538ece584c0f41
#
_cell.length_a   1.000
_cell.length_b   1.000
_cell.length_c   1.000
_cell.angle_alpha   90.00
_cell.angle_beta   90.00
_cell.angle_gamma   90.00
#
_symmetry.space_group_name_H-M   'P 1'
#
loop_
_entity.id
_entity.type
_entity.pdbx_description
1 polymer ?
#
loop_
_entity_poly.entity_id
_entity_poly.type
_entity_poly.pdbx_seq_one_letter_code
_entity_poly.pdbx_strand_id
1 'polypeptide(L)'
;MILKELDPFHGDSQFDLAIRTSADQLAYYLRRFYRRSAEVDVLNGLHVGSGNTKARVDHLLLHAYGMLVIEREEVTGPLQIDDDGQWSRWTVDGLVAMGSPITRAYVQALLLKALLDRRVRQKGFFDQLELDVLVVVSDACEIVWPTTGRLSEVCRRDEVYQRVSARLEQCRSAASRPGPLTAIERRVLGEFLQHMHSPDPTGS
;
A
#
# COMPACT_ATOMS: atom_id res chain seq x y z
N MET A 1 3.46 5.37 -13.78
CA MET A 1 2.78 4.50 -14.77
C MET A 1 2.22 3.26 -14.10
N ILE A 2 1.21 2.55 -14.68
CA ILE A 2 0.76 1.27 -14.13
C ILE A 2 1.61 0.16 -14.75
N LEU A 3 2.37 -0.54 -13.91
CA LEU A 3 3.22 -1.66 -14.31
C LEU A 3 2.49 -3.00 -14.16
N LYS A 4 1.69 -3.15 -13.10
CA LYS A 4 0.87 -4.34 -12.89
C LYS A 4 -0.56 -3.94 -12.56
N GLU A 5 -1.52 -4.55 -13.24
CA GLU A 5 -2.94 -4.48 -12.91
C GLU A 5 -3.31 -5.56 -11.89
N LEU A 6 -4.51 -5.45 -11.32
CA LEU A 6 -5.06 -6.50 -10.47
C LEU A 6 -5.22 -7.79 -11.28
N ASP A 7 -4.95 -8.92 -10.63
CA ASP A 7 -5.18 -10.23 -11.24
C ASP A 7 -6.66 -10.48 -11.53
N PRO A 8 -6.99 -11.37 -12.48
CA PRO A 8 -8.36 -11.81 -12.65
C PRO A 8 -8.96 -12.36 -11.36
N PHE A 9 -10.20 -12.02 -11.12
CA PHE A 9 -10.91 -12.43 -9.91
C PHE A 9 -11.78 -13.67 -10.19
N HIS A 10 -11.78 -14.62 -9.26
CA HIS A 10 -12.49 -15.89 -9.36
C HIS A 10 -13.37 -16.21 -8.14
N GLY A 11 -13.56 -15.26 -7.22
CA GLY A 11 -14.39 -15.45 -6.02
C GLY A 11 -15.89 -15.33 -6.32
N ASP A 12 -16.71 -16.10 -5.63
CA ASP A 12 -18.16 -16.19 -5.84
C ASP A 12 -18.97 -15.65 -4.65
N SER A 13 -18.36 -15.50 -3.47
CA SER A 13 -19.07 -15.03 -2.29
C SER A 13 -19.32 -13.51 -2.34
N GLN A 14 -20.38 -13.05 -1.68
CA GLN A 14 -20.65 -11.61 -1.54
C GLN A 14 -19.50 -10.89 -0.83
N PHE A 15 -18.82 -11.56 0.10
CA PHE A 15 -17.66 -11.01 0.79
C PHE A 15 -16.47 -10.82 -0.16
N ASP A 16 -16.16 -11.84 -0.98
CA ASP A 16 -15.10 -11.76 -1.99
C ASP A 16 -15.39 -10.66 -3.02
N LEU A 17 -16.64 -10.52 -3.45
CA LEU A 17 -17.07 -9.46 -4.36
C LEU A 17 -16.92 -8.06 -3.74
N ALA A 18 -17.19 -7.90 -2.45
CA ALA A 18 -16.99 -6.63 -1.75
C ALA A 18 -15.51 -6.25 -1.68
N ILE A 19 -14.65 -7.19 -1.30
CA ILE A 19 -13.19 -7.03 -1.28
C ILE A 19 -12.69 -6.65 -2.68
N ARG A 20 -13.15 -7.37 -3.71
CA ARG A 20 -12.78 -7.11 -5.10
C ARG A 20 -13.23 -5.72 -5.55
N THR A 21 -14.46 -5.34 -5.27
CA THR A 21 -15.00 -4.03 -5.64
C THR A 21 -14.15 -2.89 -5.07
N SER A 22 -13.72 -3.03 -3.83
CA SER A 22 -12.87 -2.04 -3.21
C SER A 22 -11.47 -1.99 -3.84
N ALA A 23 -10.88 -3.16 -4.14
CA ALA A 23 -9.61 -3.24 -4.85
C ALA A 23 -9.69 -2.55 -6.21
N ASP A 24 -10.74 -2.85 -6.99
CA ASP A 24 -10.97 -2.26 -8.32
C ASP A 24 -11.16 -0.75 -8.24
N GLN A 25 -11.88 -0.25 -7.23
CA GLN A 25 -12.09 1.18 -7.03
C GLN A 25 -10.76 1.90 -6.75
N LEU A 26 -9.94 1.39 -5.84
CA LEU A 26 -8.65 2.03 -5.55
C LEU A 26 -7.70 1.92 -6.74
N ALA A 27 -7.63 0.76 -7.41
CA ALA A 27 -6.84 0.60 -8.64
C ALA A 27 -7.30 1.57 -9.75
N TYR A 28 -8.62 1.83 -9.87
CA TYR A 28 -9.17 2.83 -10.79
C TYR A 28 -8.65 4.25 -10.47
N TYR A 29 -8.66 4.67 -9.19
CA TYR A 29 -8.11 5.96 -8.78
C TYR A 29 -6.61 6.05 -9.07
N LEU A 30 -5.83 5.02 -8.69
CA LEU A 30 -4.40 4.98 -8.96
C LEU A 30 -4.10 5.04 -10.47
N ARG A 31 -4.87 4.31 -11.30
CA ARG A 31 -4.75 4.39 -12.75
C ARG A 31 -5.07 5.78 -13.27
N ARG A 32 -6.14 6.40 -12.81
CA ARG A 32 -6.54 7.75 -13.22
C ARG A 32 -5.43 8.77 -12.96
N PHE A 33 -4.77 8.68 -11.80
CA PHE A 33 -3.75 9.64 -11.40
C PHE A 33 -2.37 9.33 -12.00
N TYR A 34 -1.99 8.05 -12.09
CA TYR A 34 -0.59 7.67 -12.36
C TYR A 34 -0.35 6.98 -13.70
N ARG A 35 -1.36 6.67 -14.52
CA ARG A 35 -1.16 5.99 -15.82
C ARG A 35 -0.17 6.70 -16.75
N ARG A 36 -0.05 8.01 -16.65
CA ARG A 36 0.88 8.85 -17.45
C ARG A 36 1.94 9.52 -16.60
N SER A 37 2.09 9.11 -15.35
CA SER A 37 3.10 9.68 -14.47
C SER A 37 4.49 9.27 -14.91
N ALA A 38 5.42 10.22 -14.92
CA ALA A 38 6.84 9.96 -15.05
C ALA A 38 7.53 9.75 -13.67
N GLU A 39 6.82 10.08 -12.58
CA GLU A 39 7.39 10.11 -11.22
C GLU A 39 6.99 8.90 -10.37
N VAL A 40 5.85 8.26 -10.69
CA VAL A 40 5.31 7.15 -9.90
C VAL A 40 4.97 5.98 -10.82
N ASP A 41 5.44 4.79 -10.44
CA ASP A 41 5.05 3.52 -11.04
C ASP A 41 4.22 2.72 -10.02
N VAL A 42 3.16 2.06 -10.48
CA VAL A 42 2.16 1.39 -9.65
C VAL A 42 2.10 -0.10 -10.00
N LEU A 43 2.13 -0.94 -8.96
CA LEU A 43 1.85 -2.38 -9.05
C LEU A 43 0.66 -2.69 -8.14
N ASN A 44 -0.41 -3.23 -8.71
CA ASN A 44 -1.63 -3.59 -7.97
C ASN A 44 -1.66 -5.09 -7.66
N GLY A 45 -2.03 -5.48 -6.42
CA GLY A 45 -2.16 -6.87 -6.01
C GLY A 45 -0.85 -7.64 -6.15
N LEU A 46 0.22 -7.18 -5.51
CA LEU A 46 1.54 -7.80 -5.64
C LEU A 46 1.74 -8.87 -4.57
N HIS A 47 1.93 -10.11 -5.00
CA HIS A 47 2.27 -11.23 -4.14
C HIS A 47 3.64 -11.77 -4.53
N VAL A 48 4.65 -11.65 -3.66
CA VAL A 48 6.03 -12.08 -3.95
C VAL A 48 6.62 -12.87 -2.78
N GLY A 49 7.48 -13.83 -3.09
CA GLY A 49 8.09 -14.71 -2.09
C GLY A 49 7.34 -16.02 -1.91
N SER A 50 7.66 -16.76 -0.87
CA SER A 50 7.06 -18.08 -0.57
C SER A 50 6.99 -18.35 0.94
N GLY A 51 6.03 -19.16 1.36
CA GLY A 51 5.84 -19.53 2.77
C GLY A 51 5.71 -18.30 3.67
N ASN A 52 6.38 -18.32 4.83
CA ASN A 52 6.35 -17.24 5.81
C ASN A 52 7.11 -15.97 5.39
N THR A 53 7.76 -15.99 4.22
CA THR A 53 8.46 -14.82 3.64
C THR A 53 7.69 -14.24 2.44
N LYS A 54 6.43 -14.60 2.26
CA LYS A 54 5.55 -14.06 1.21
C LYS A 54 5.07 -12.68 1.63
N ALA A 55 5.40 -11.66 0.83
CA ALA A 55 4.82 -10.33 0.93
C ALA A 55 3.54 -10.28 0.08
N ARG A 56 2.47 -9.77 0.68
CA ARG A 56 1.18 -9.50 0.03
C ARG A 56 0.91 -8.02 0.14
N VAL A 57 0.96 -7.32 -0.98
CA VAL A 57 0.82 -5.87 -1.03
C VAL A 57 -0.36 -5.53 -1.90
N ASP A 58 -1.36 -4.86 -1.35
CA ASP A 58 -2.56 -4.46 -2.10
C ASP A 58 -2.18 -3.54 -3.27
N HIS A 59 -1.43 -2.47 -2.98
CA HIS A 59 -0.89 -1.60 -4.01
C HIS A 59 0.50 -1.11 -3.59
N LEU A 60 1.44 -1.18 -4.51
CA LEU A 60 2.80 -0.67 -4.34
C LEU A 60 3.03 0.50 -5.29
N LEU A 61 3.46 1.62 -4.74
CA LEU A 61 3.92 2.76 -5.52
C LEU A 61 5.45 2.88 -5.41
N LEU A 62 6.12 2.89 -6.55
CA LEU A 62 7.54 3.15 -6.65
C LEU A 62 7.76 4.59 -7.09
N HIS A 63 8.64 5.30 -6.41
CA HIS A 63 9.00 6.69 -6.73
C HIS A 63 10.51 6.91 -6.59
N ALA A 64 11.01 8.09 -6.95
CA ALA A 64 12.45 8.38 -6.98
C ALA A 64 13.14 8.18 -5.62
N TYR A 65 12.41 8.31 -4.52
CA TYR A 65 12.96 8.21 -3.17
C TYR A 65 12.75 6.85 -2.52
N GLY A 66 11.85 6.01 -3.04
CA GLY A 66 11.60 4.70 -2.44
C GLY A 66 10.27 4.05 -2.83
N MET A 67 9.66 3.42 -1.84
CA MET A 67 8.46 2.60 -1.97
C MET A 67 7.40 3.02 -0.97
N LEU A 68 6.16 3.18 -1.45
CA LEU A 68 4.97 3.35 -0.62
C LEU A 68 4.07 2.12 -0.76
N VAL A 69 3.89 1.40 0.33
CA VAL A 69 2.93 0.30 0.43
C VAL A 69 1.57 0.86 0.83
N ILE A 70 0.55 0.59 0.04
CA ILE A 70 -0.83 0.94 0.36
C ILE A 70 -1.57 -0.33 0.76
N GLU A 71 -2.10 -0.33 1.97
CA GLU A 71 -2.98 -1.34 2.56
C GLU A 71 -4.42 -0.82 2.49
N ARG A 72 -5.35 -1.64 2.00
CA ARG A 72 -6.78 -1.33 2.05
C ARG A 72 -7.37 -1.89 3.33
N GLU A 73 -8.19 -1.11 3.99
CA GLU A 73 -8.97 -1.57 5.13
C GLU A 73 -10.46 -1.48 4.81
N GLU A 74 -11.08 -2.63 4.63
CA GLU A 74 -12.51 -2.75 4.36
C GLU A 74 -13.26 -2.98 5.67
N VAL A 75 -13.82 -1.92 6.19
CA VAL A 75 -14.67 -1.99 7.38
C VAL A 75 -16.09 -1.56 7.05
N THR A 76 -17.03 -2.31 7.58
CA THR A 76 -18.42 -1.90 7.64
C THR A 76 -18.65 -1.20 8.98
N GLY A 77 -18.98 0.09 8.95
CA GLY A 77 -19.20 0.91 10.13
C GLY A 77 -18.01 1.79 10.52
N PRO A 78 -18.15 2.57 11.61
CA PRO A 78 -17.11 3.47 12.06
C PRO A 78 -15.88 2.72 12.57
N LEU A 79 -14.69 3.29 12.28
CA LEU A 79 -13.42 2.92 12.89
C LEU A 79 -13.11 3.85 14.05
N GLN A 80 -12.51 3.31 15.10
CA GLN A 80 -11.95 4.09 16.19
C GLN A 80 -10.48 3.77 16.36
N ILE A 81 -9.67 4.80 16.49
CA ILE A 81 -8.26 4.72 16.86
C ILE A 81 -8.12 5.51 18.15
N ASP A 82 -7.73 4.85 19.23
CA ASP A 82 -7.55 5.52 20.52
C ASP A 82 -6.17 6.16 20.68
N ASP A 83 -5.96 6.82 21.83
CA ASP A 83 -4.70 7.53 22.11
C ASP A 83 -3.50 6.59 22.32
N ASP A 84 -3.75 5.31 22.60
CA ASP A 84 -2.72 4.27 22.69
C ASP A 84 -2.44 3.62 21.33
N GLY A 85 -3.10 4.06 20.27
CA GLY A 85 -2.95 3.54 18.91
C GLY A 85 -3.65 2.20 18.68
N GLN A 86 -4.58 1.81 19.57
CA GLN A 86 -5.40 0.61 19.41
C GLN A 86 -6.50 0.87 18.40
N TRP A 87 -6.74 -0.11 17.54
CA TRP A 87 -7.75 -0.06 16.50
C TRP A 87 -8.96 -0.87 16.90
N SER A 88 -10.14 -0.30 16.67
CA SER A 88 -11.43 -0.96 16.90
C SER A 88 -12.41 -0.58 15.81
N ARG A 89 -13.39 -1.45 15.57
CA ARG A 89 -14.51 -1.18 14.68
C ARG A 89 -15.84 -1.29 15.43
N TRP A 90 -16.77 -0.46 15.08
CA TRP A 90 -18.15 -0.56 15.58
C TRP A 90 -18.91 -1.62 14.77
N THR A 91 -19.54 -2.54 15.48
CA THR A 91 -20.42 -3.57 14.94
C THR A 91 -21.80 -3.45 15.59
N VAL A 92 -22.74 -4.27 15.15
CA VAL A 92 -24.07 -4.36 15.80
C VAL A 92 -23.99 -4.77 17.27
N ASP A 93 -22.94 -5.50 17.64
CA ASP A 93 -22.70 -5.98 19.01
C ASP A 93 -21.82 -5.02 19.83
N GLY A 94 -21.45 -3.88 19.28
CA GLY A 94 -20.62 -2.86 19.93
C GLY A 94 -19.21 -2.73 19.34
N LEU A 95 -18.29 -2.19 20.14
CA LEU A 95 -16.92 -1.93 19.75
C LEU A 95 -16.09 -3.22 19.84
N VAL A 96 -15.48 -3.62 18.70
CA VAL A 96 -14.66 -4.82 18.59
C VAL A 96 -13.23 -4.43 18.22
N ALA A 97 -12.27 -4.85 19.05
CA ALA A 97 -10.84 -4.63 18.77
C ALA A 97 -10.40 -5.33 17.49
N MET A 98 -9.48 -4.71 16.75
CA MET A 98 -8.89 -5.26 15.54
C MET A 98 -7.38 -5.00 15.49
N GLY A 99 -6.66 -5.80 14.71
CA GLY A 99 -5.24 -5.57 14.48
C GLY A 99 -5.01 -4.27 13.70
N SER A 100 -3.93 -3.55 14.04
CA SER A 100 -3.56 -2.31 13.34
C SER A 100 -3.25 -2.56 11.86
N PRO A 101 -3.99 -1.96 10.91
CA PRO A 101 -3.67 -2.03 9.50
C PRO A 101 -2.33 -1.37 9.15
N ILE A 102 -1.94 -0.34 9.90
CA ILE A 102 -0.62 0.30 9.74
C ILE A 102 0.49 -0.72 10.03
N THR A 103 0.36 -1.47 11.12
CA THR A 103 1.33 -2.53 11.48
C THR A 103 1.38 -3.62 10.40
N ARG A 104 0.22 -4.04 9.86
CA ARG A 104 0.18 -5.00 8.74
C ARG A 104 0.93 -4.47 7.52
N ALA A 105 0.65 -3.23 7.12
CA ALA A 105 1.32 -2.59 5.99
C ALA A 105 2.84 -2.54 6.17
N TYR A 106 3.33 -2.16 7.37
CA TYR A 106 4.75 -2.15 7.66
C TYR A 106 5.38 -3.54 7.60
N VAL A 107 4.71 -4.57 8.11
CA VAL A 107 5.19 -5.97 7.99
C VAL A 107 5.33 -6.36 6.53
N GLN A 108 4.36 -6.06 5.68
CA GLN A 108 4.44 -6.34 4.24
C GLN A 108 5.58 -5.56 3.57
N ALA A 109 5.76 -4.31 3.92
CA ALA A 109 6.85 -3.48 3.42
C ALA A 109 8.22 -4.03 3.80
N LEU A 110 8.40 -4.47 5.05
CA LEU A 110 9.64 -5.07 5.53
C LEU A 110 9.92 -6.44 4.87
N LEU A 111 8.90 -7.27 4.67
CA LEU A 111 9.03 -8.54 3.95
C LEU A 111 9.45 -8.30 2.49
N LEU A 112 8.84 -7.31 1.83
CA LEU A 112 9.20 -6.91 0.47
C LEU A 112 10.66 -6.43 0.41
N LYS A 113 11.07 -5.54 1.32
CA LYS A 113 12.46 -5.05 1.42
C LYS A 113 13.44 -6.20 1.64
N ALA A 114 13.17 -7.09 2.59
CA ALA A 114 14.02 -8.23 2.89
C ALA A 114 14.16 -9.19 1.70
N LEU A 115 13.11 -9.35 0.88
CA LEU A 115 13.15 -10.13 -0.34
C LEU A 115 14.06 -9.46 -1.38
N LEU A 116 13.92 -8.15 -1.57
CA LEU A 116 14.73 -7.38 -2.50
C LEU A 116 16.21 -7.38 -2.10
N ASP A 117 16.54 -7.19 -0.82
CA ASP A 117 17.91 -7.23 -0.28
C ASP A 117 18.61 -8.58 -0.55
N ARG A 118 17.85 -9.69 -0.55
CA ARG A 118 18.39 -11.02 -0.85
C ARG A 118 18.63 -11.26 -2.34
N ARG A 119 17.93 -10.56 -3.20
CA ARG A 119 17.95 -10.79 -4.66
C ARG A 119 18.85 -9.82 -5.41
N VAL A 120 19.08 -8.64 -4.86
CA VAL A 120 19.95 -7.63 -5.46
C VAL A 120 21.37 -7.79 -4.91
N ARG A 121 22.36 -7.86 -5.81
CA ARG A 121 23.77 -8.08 -5.43
C ARG A 121 24.39 -6.91 -4.67
N GLN A 122 23.90 -5.70 -4.88
CA GLN A 122 24.41 -4.50 -4.21
C GLN A 122 23.84 -4.42 -2.80
N LYS A 123 24.67 -4.83 -1.83
CA LYS A 123 24.30 -4.75 -0.40
C LYS A 123 24.01 -3.30 0.01
N GLY A 124 22.95 -3.11 0.81
CA GLY A 124 22.59 -1.80 1.36
C GLY A 124 21.94 -0.84 0.35
N PHE A 125 21.67 -1.28 -0.89
CA PHE A 125 21.00 -0.44 -1.87
C PHE A 125 19.60 0.01 -1.38
N PHE A 126 18.83 -0.93 -0.84
CA PHE A 126 17.48 -0.64 -0.33
C PHE A 126 17.47 0.08 1.03
N ASP A 127 18.60 0.18 1.72
CA ASP A 127 18.71 0.98 2.96
C ASP A 127 18.68 2.49 2.70
N GLN A 128 18.91 2.89 1.45
CA GLN A 128 18.83 4.29 1.03
C GLN A 128 17.43 4.70 0.56
N LEU A 129 16.52 3.74 0.43
CA LEU A 129 15.17 3.97 -0.03
C LEU A 129 14.23 4.25 1.16
N GLU A 130 13.41 5.26 1.00
CA GLU A 130 12.26 5.48 1.87
C GLU A 130 11.32 4.27 1.79
N LEU A 131 10.90 3.78 2.94
CA LEU A 131 9.91 2.72 3.05
C LEU A 131 8.74 3.26 3.86
N ASP A 132 7.66 3.58 3.17
CA ASP A 132 6.50 4.24 3.75
C ASP A 132 5.23 3.40 3.55
N VAL A 133 4.22 3.66 4.36
CA VAL A 133 2.94 2.95 4.30
C VAL A 133 1.77 3.93 4.31
N LEU A 134 0.67 3.53 3.69
CA LEU A 134 -0.59 4.26 3.70
C LEU A 134 -1.75 3.27 3.84
N VAL A 135 -2.57 3.46 4.86
CA VAL A 135 -3.82 2.72 5.04
C VAL A 135 -4.94 3.53 4.39
N VAL A 136 -5.64 2.90 3.47
CA VAL A 136 -6.76 3.52 2.75
C VAL A 136 -8.06 2.86 3.17
N VAL A 137 -8.95 3.65 3.75
CA VAL A 137 -10.31 3.23 4.11
C VAL A 137 -11.33 3.70 3.08
N SER A 138 -12.53 3.11 3.11
CA SER A 138 -13.66 3.53 2.29
C SER A 138 -13.99 5.02 2.51
N ASP A 139 -14.46 5.70 1.47
CA ASP A 139 -14.90 7.10 1.54
C ASP A 139 -16.06 7.30 2.51
N ALA A 140 -16.89 6.26 2.70
CA ALA A 140 -18.02 6.25 3.62
C ALA A 140 -17.63 5.90 5.07
N CYS A 141 -16.39 5.51 5.32
CA CYS A 141 -15.93 5.15 6.67
C CYS A 141 -15.79 6.39 7.54
N GLU A 142 -16.50 6.41 8.64
CA GLU A 142 -16.29 7.39 9.71
C GLU A 142 -15.11 6.95 10.56
N ILE A 143 -14.17 7.87 10.82
CA ILE A 143 -12.99 7.59 11.65
C ILE A 143 -13.05 8.46 12.89
N VAL A 144 -13.13 7.83 14.06
CA VAL A 144 -12.91 8.46 15.35
C VAL A 144 -11.42 8.46 15.62
N TRP A 145 -10.83 9.64 15.56
CA TRP A 145 -9.40 9.85 15.70
C TRP A 145 -8.99 9.96 17.17
N PRO A 146 -7.72 9.62 17.51
CA PRO A 146 -7.16 9.93 18.82
C PRO A 146 -7.15 11.43 19.09
N THR A 147 -7.10 11.81 20.35
CA THR A 147 -7.08 13.24 20.78
C THR A 147 -5.85 13.98 20.27
N THR A 148 -4.77 13.26 19.97
CA THR A 148 -3.52 13.78 19.36
C THR A 148 -3.68 14.20 17.90
N GLY A 149 -4.80 13.84 17.26
CA GLY A 149 -5.12 14.24 15.90
C GLY A 149 -5.10 13.09 14.88
N ARG A 150 -5.19 13.45 13.61
CA ARG A 150 -5.23 12.47 12.51
C ARG A 150 -3.87 11.85 12.26
N LEU A 151 -3.82 10.54 12.07
CA LEU A 151 -2.62 9.83 11.67
C LEU A 151 -2.30 10.13 10.19
N SER A 152 -1.04 10.42 9.91
CA SER A 152 -0.57 10.71 8.55
C SER A 152 -0.64 9.49 7.63
N GLU A 153 -0.53 8.30 8.21
CA GLU A 153 -0.57 7.00 7.54
C GLU A 153 -1.98 6.54 7.16
N VAL A 154 -3.02 7.28 7.55
CA VAL A 154 -4.41 6.88 7.31
C VAL A 154 -5.13 7.94 6.51
N CYS A 155 -5.83 7.53 5.46
CA CYS A 155 -6.67 8.42 4.67
C CYS A 155 -7.88 7.71 4.08
N ARG A 156 -8.85 8.50 3.63
CA ARG A 156 -9.93 8.00 2.78
C ARG A 156 -9.43 7.82 1.35
N ARG A 157 -10.14 7.03 0.58
CA ARG A 157 -9.80 6.72 -0.81
C ARG A 157 -9.73 7.97 -1.70
N ASP A 158 -10.62 8.92 -1.52
CA ASP A 158 -10.65 10.18 -2.27
C ASP A 158 -9.47 11.11 -1.94
N GLU A 159 -8.84 10.95 -0.76
CA GLU A 159 -7.66 11.70 -0.30
C GLU A 159 -6.33 11.12 -0.81
N VAL A 160 -6.30 9.90 -1.39
CA VAL A 160 -5.07 9.17 -1.74
C VAL A 160 -4.11 10.00 -2.59
N TYR A 161 -4.61 10.66 -3.63
CA TYR A 161 -3.75 11.46 -4.50
C TYR A 161 -3.05 12.60 -3.73
N GLN A 162 -3.78 13.31 -2.89
CA GLN A 162 -3.24 14.41 -2.10
C GLN A 162 -2.21 13.89 -1.09
N ARG A 163 -2.48 12.76 -0.43
CA ARG A 163 -1.57 12.14 0.54
C ARG A 163 -0.27 11.68 -0.11
N VAL A 164 -0.36 11.01 -1.24
CA VAL A 164 0.84 10.57 -1.98
C VAL A 164 1.63 11.77 -2.49
N SER A 165 0.95 12.78 -3.06
CA SER A 165 1.62 13.99 -3.56
C SER A 165 2.33 14.76 -2.45
N ALA A 166 1.71 14.90 -1.27
CA ALA A 166 2.33 15.56 -0.12
C ALA A 166 3.59 14.82 0.36
N ARG A 167 3.56 13.47 0.39
CA ARG A 167 4.72 12.65 0.78
C ARG A 167 5.87 12.77 -0.22
N LEU A 168 5.57 12.72 -1.51
CA LEU A 168 6.58 12.92 -2.55
C LEU A 168 7.23 14.30 -2.44
N GLU A 169 6.45 15.33 -2.14
CA GLU A 169 6.99 16.68 -1.93
C GLU A 169 7.83 16.77 -0.66
N GLN A 170 7.44 16.12 0.43
CA GLN A 170 8.25 16.00 1.64
C GLN A 170 9.58 15.32 1.37
N CYS A 171 9.59 14.17 0.67
CA CYS A 171 10.83 13.50 0.26
C CYS A 171 11.71 14.42 -0.60
N ARG A 172 11.11 15.13 -1.56
CA ARG A 172 11.82 16.07 -2.43
C ARG A 172 12.44 17.22 -1.66
N SER A 173 11.69 17.80 -0.72
CA SER A 173 12.14 18.94 0.10
C SER A 173 13.18 18.55 1.15
N ALA A 174 13.10 17.34 1.70
CA ALA A 174 14.06 16.82 2.66
C ALA A 174 15.36 16.32 2.01
N ALA A 175 15.30 15.96 0.72
CA ALA A 175 16.44 15.40 0.02
C ALA A 175 17.48 16.45 -0.34
N SER A 176 18.73 16.23 0.10
CA SER A 176 19.90 17.05 -0.32
C SER A 176 20.38 16.71 -1.75
N ARG A 177 19.81 15.70 -2.38
CA ARG A 177 20.20 15.14 -3.69
C ARG A 177 18.94 14.61 -4.42
N PRO A 178 19.03 14.42 -5.76
CA PRO A 178 18.02 13.63 -6.49
C PRO A 178 17.77 12.29 -5.79
N GLY A 179 16.54 11.79 -5.87
CA GLY A 179 16.17 10.50 -5.27
C GLY A 179 17.09 9.37 -5.76
N PRO A 180 17.35 8.36 -4.94
CA PRO A 180 18.29 7.28 -5.23
C PRO A 180 17.85 6.40 -6.41
N LEU A 181 16.57 6.43 -6.82
CA LEU A 181 16.06 5.68 -7.97
C LEU A 181 15.83 6.60 -9.17
N THR A 182 16.58 6.37 -10.22
CA THR A 182 16.28 6.94 -11.55
C THR A 182 14.98 6.35 -12.11
N ALA A 183 14.41 6.98 -13.13
CA ALA A 183 13.22 6.44 -13.81
C ALA A 183 13.47 5.05 -14.43
N ILE A 184 14.69 4.77 -14.90
CA ILE A 184 15.08 3.47 -15.45
C ILE A 184 15.16 2.42 -14.34
N GLU A 185 15.89 2.71 -13.26
CA GLU A 185 16.01 1.78 -12.12
C GLU A 185 14.67 1.46 -11.48
N ARG A 186 13.81 2.45 -11.33
CA ARG A 186 12.46 2.27 -10.82
C ARG A 186 11.64 1.35 -11.74
N ARG A 187 11.75 1.52 -13.06
CA ARG A 187 11.09 0.66 -14.03
C ARG A 187 11.62 -0.77 -13.96
N VAL A 188 12.93 -0.95 -13.93
CA VAL A 188 13.59 -2.27 -13.82
C VAL A 188 13.17 -2.96 -12.52
N LEU A 189 13.13 -2.23 -11.40
CA LEU A 189 12.66 -2.77 -10.13
C LEU A 189 11.19 -3.22 -10.20
N GLY A 190 10.33 -2.42 -10.81
CA GLY A 190 8.92 -2.75 -10.97
C GLY A 190 8.69 -3.97 -11.88
N GLU A 191 9.39 -4.07 -13.00
CA GLU A 191 9.35 -5.23 -13.90
C GLU A 191 9.89 -6.50 -13.21
N PHE A 192 10.95 -6.37 -12.42
CA PHE A 192 11.46 -7.47 -11.61
C PHE A 192 10.42 -7.97 -10.60
N LEU A 193 9.76 -7.07 -9.88
CA LEU A 193 8.71 -7.44 -8.94
C LEU A 193 7.50 -8.07 -9.64
N GLN A 194 7.13 -7.57 -10.81
CA GLN A 194 6.07 -8.15 -11.63
C GLN A 194 6.43 -9.57 -12.08
N HIS A 195 7.67 -9.81 -12.48
CA HIS A 195 8.14 -11.14 -12.86
C HIS A 195 8.16 -12.13 -11.69
N MET A 196 8.44 -11.63 -10.48
CA MET A 196 8.42 -12.44 -9.26
C MET A 196 7.03 -12.66 -8.67
N HIS A 197 6.03 -11.98 -9.20
CA HIS A 197 4.66 -12.12 -8.73
C HIS A 197 4.13 -13.53 -8.96
N SER A 198 3.48 -14.07 -7.94
CA SER A 198 2.76 -15.34 -8.01
C SER A 198 1.32 -15.08 -7.57
N PRO A 199 0.35 -15.13 -8.49
CA PRO A 199 -1.05 -14.93 -8.14
C PRO A 199 -1.48 -15.82 -6.98
N ASP A 200 -2.35 -15.31 -6.12
CA ASP A 200 -2.95 -16.14 -5.07
C ASP A 200 -4.05 -17.00 -5.69
N PRO A 201 -3.93 -18.34 -5.64
CA PRO A 201 -4.94 -19.23 -6.23
C PRO A 201 -6.30 -19.12 -5.52
N THR A 202 -6.34 -18.54 -4.32
CA THR A 202 -7.57 -18.40 -3.52
C THR A 202 -8.28 -17.06 -3.72
N GLY A 203 -7.69 -16.11 -4.46
CA GLY A 203 -8.33 -14.83 -4.76
C GLY A 203 -8.60 -13.92 -3.53
N SER A 204 -7.94 -14.20 -2.41
CA SER A 204 -8.11 -13.49 -1.13
C SER A 204 -7.01 -12.47 -0.89
#